data_d6f5189a1a4b481ea5abdc88ebc3aec7
#
_entry.id   d6f5189a1a4b481ea5abdc88ebc3aec7
#
_cell.length_a   1.000
_cell.length_b   1.000
_cell.length_c   1.000
_cell.angle_alpha   90.00
_cell.angle_beta   90.00
_cell.angle_gamma   90.00
#
_symmetry.space_group_name_H-M   'P 1'
#
loop_
_entity.id
_entity.type
_entity.pdbx_description
1 polymer ?
#
loop_
_entity_poly.entity_id
_entity_poly.type
_entity_poly.pdbx_seq_one_letter_code
_entity_poly.pdbx_strand_id
1 'polypeptide(L)'
;MMKLRYFLPFLALSATLRTTAAEPPRLVVQIVVSSMRAEDLNRYADNFSDEGFLRLVRGGTFYPESHYDYLHTSTPVSLATLTTGANPSVHGIVAKRWIDYVNNNVVELIKDRSAMGIDCDAGIGDCSPRNLVAPTLGESLQQSSPKSLVATVALDPASAVVAGGYTRNVFWMDAPRANWITSSFYAETLPVWARKYNLSREILGYIPFAWELKYPRERYRNSQSTVIDLNKPEHLRRKRHRLTSVESEKPAPNVPSGIERMLYTPSGNAVTLAFAKQLLTQMRLDKDTAPDLLNICLDAPRRIAESYGPESIEVEDMYYRLDEELAQFLNYLYAQIAPEEVVVVLTSDHGTSPSYDAGIVERDRFNAAQFQVIVNSFLCAQHGPGEWVVDYEDNNLYLNHTLIYNKGLDLAAIQNEAATFAMQFRGVSHALSSTAMRSSYFGSGYGEKMQNSFYPRRSGDVVVNLMPGCIEERPDVRSKSGSMYGYDTTVPLVLYGGGIPARRVGRSVDMTSVAPTLAYLLDIPEPAASEGTVLEEFRK
;
A
#
# COMPACT_ATOMS: atom_id res chain seq x y z
N MET A 1 -88.46 23.72 -7.77
CA MET A 1 -87.41 23.82 -6.70
C MET A 1 -86.23 22.96 -7.14
N MET A 2 -85.23 23.59 -7.75
CA MET A 2 -84.01 22.95 -8.23
C MET A 2 -82.91 23.12 -7.20
N LYS A 3 -82.38 22.02 -6.65
CA LYS A 3 -81.22 22.07 -5.70
C LYS A 3 -79.92 22.04 -6.52
N LEU A 4 -79.19 23.15 -6.49
CA LEU A 4 -77.84 23.32 -7.06
C LEU A 4 -76.83 22.61 -6.12
N ARG A 5 -76.10 21.57 -6.61
CA ARG A 5 -75.03 20.93 -5.89
C ARG A 5 -73.70 21.56 -6.35
N TYR A 6 -73.00 22.22 -5.42
CA TYR A 6 -71.64 22.73 -5.64
C TYR A 6 -70.65 21.55 -5.57
N PHE A 7 -69.94 21.31 -6.68
CA PHE A 7 -68.75 20.47 -6.73
C PHE A 7 -67.53 21.36 -6.44
N LEU A 8 -66.85 21.11 -5.31
CA LEU A 8 -65.50 21.67 -5.06
C LEU A 8 -64.46 20.72 -5.69
N PRO A 9 -63.55 21.19 -6.54
CA PRO A 9 -62.43 20.38 -6.97
C PRO A 9 -61.38 20.32 -5.86
N PHE A 10 -61.06 19.12 -5.37
CA PHE A 10 -59.89 18.85 -4.52
C PHE A 10 -58.66 19.00 -5.40
N LEU A 11 -57.89 20.08 -5.25
CA LEU A 11 -56.55 20.19 -5.81
C LEU A 11 -55.62 19.38 -4.95
N ALA A 12 -55.30 18.16 -5.38
CA ALA A 12 -54.24 17.34 -4.77
C ALA A 12 -52.88 17.96 -5.14
N LEU A 13 -52.28 18.68 -4.19
CA LEU A 13 -50.91 19.16 -4.27
C LEU A 13 -49.99 17.95 -4.11
N SER A 14 -49.62 17.33 -5.22
CA SER A 14 -48.57 16.32 -5.26
C SER A 14 -47.22 17.02 -5.01
N ALA A 15 -46.80 17.10 -3.77
CA ALA A 15 -45.41 17.42 -3.42
C ALA A 15 -44.56 16.25 -3.94
N THR A 16 -43.97 16.43 -5.10
CA THR A 16 -42.87 15.57 -5.56
C THR A 16 -41.70 15.85 -4.62
N LEU A 17 -41.49 14.95 -3.67
CA LEU A 17 -40.21 14.82 -2.96
C LEU A 17 -39.18 14.51 -4.06
N ARG A 18 -38.54 15.57 -4.58
CA ARG A 18 -37.26 15.38 -5.27
C ARG A 18 -36.30 14.91 -4.20
N THR A 19 -36.00 13.62 -4.18
CA THR A 19 -34.75 13.14 -3.60
C THR A 19 -33.64 13.84 -4.39
N THR A 20 -33.11 14.93 -3.85
CA THR A 20 -31.88 15.52 -4.37
C THR A 20 -30.82 14.42 -4.25
N ALA A 21 -30.34 13.96 -5.39
CA ALA A 21 -29.11 13.17 -5.40
C ALA A 21 -28.07 13.97 -4.60
N ALA A 22 -27.40 13.32 -3.65
CA ALA A 22 -26.33 13.99 -2.92
C ALA A 22 -25.33 14.53 -3.95
N GLU A 23 -24.93 15.79 -3.80
CA GLU A 23 -23.92 16.38 -4.68
C GLU A 23 -22.61 15.59 -4.52
N PRO A 24 -21.84 15.38 -5.61
CA PRO A 24 -20.54 14.75 -5.52
C PRO A 24 -19.63 15.49 -4.54
N PRO A 25 -18.77 14.77 -3.79
CA PRO A 25 -17.82 15.42 -2.90
C PRO A 25 -16.86 16.30 -3.72
N ARG A 26 -16.49 17.44 -3.17
CA ARG A 26 -15.52 18.36 -3.80
C ARG A 26 -14.08 17.89 -3.61
N LEU A 27 -13.84 17.08 -2.60
CA LEU A 27 -12.52 16.52 -2.33
C LEU A 27 -12.62 15.07 -1.83
N VAL A 28 -11.82 14.21 -2.42
CA VAL A 28 -11.52 12.88 -1.88
C VAL A 28 -10.11 12.90 -1.29
N VAL A 29 -9.96 12.51 -0.04
CA VAL A 29 -8.67 12.33 0.63
C VAL A 29 -8.48 10.84 0.92
N GLN A 30 -7.54 10.22 0.23
CA GLN A 30 -7.21 8.80 0.40
C GLN A 30 -5.96 8.69 1.26
N ILE A 31 -6.09 8.11 2.46
CA ILE A 31 -5.01 7.90 3.42
C ILE A 31 -4.72 6.41 3.49
N VAL A 32 -3.53 6.02 3.03
CA VAL A 32 -3.06 4.64 3.05
C VAL A 32 -1.98 4.49 4.10
N VAL A 33 -2.25 3.72 5.15
CA VAL A 33 -1.30 3.42 6.23
C VAL A 33 -0.63 2.08 5.93
N SER A 34 0.61 2.11 5.47
CA SER A 34 1.31 0.90 5.01
C SER A 34 1.51 -0.11 6.14
N SER A 35 1.25 -1.39 5.87
CA SER A 35 1.31 -2.52 6.81
C SER A 35 0.30 -2.46 7.98
N MET A 36 -0.79 -1.71 7.88
CA MET A 36 -1.84 -1.70 8.91
C MET A 36 -2.72 -2.95 8.77
N ARG A 37 -2.64 -3.85 9.74
CA ARG A 37 -3.49 -5.04 9.78
C ARG A 37 -4.92 -4.70 10.18
N ALA A 38 -5.88 -5.49 9.71
CA ALA A 38 -7.30 -5.29 10.04
C ALA A 38 -7.57 -5.24 11.55
N GLU A 39 -6.82 -6.01 12.32
CA GLU A 39 -6.97 -6.09 13.79
C GLU A 39 -6.42 -4.88 14.54
N ASP A 40 -5.46 -4.12 13.97
CA ASP A 40 -4.73 -3.07 14.69
C ASP A 40 -5.64 -1.94 15.19
N LEU A 41 -6.65 -1.55 14.41
CA LEU A 41 -7.61 -0.52 14.80
C LEU A 41 -8.44 -0.92 16.02
N ASN A 42 -8.79 -2.20 16.16
CA ASN A 42 -9.51 -2.70 17.34
C ASN A 42 -8.53 -2.98 18.49
N ARG A 43 -7.34 -3.48 18.18
CA ARG A 43 -6.33 -3.88 19.17
C ARG A 43 -5.87 -2.70 20.03
N TYR A 44 -5.69 -1.53 19.41
CA TYR A 44 -5.15 -0.35 20.05
C TYR A 44 -6.21 0.70 20.42
N ALA A 45 -7.48 0.42 20.18
CA ALA A 45 -8.61 1.35 20.34
C ALA A 45 -8.71 2.03 21.70
N ASP A 46 -8.35 1.31 22.79
CA ASP A 46 -8.49 1.84 24.17
C ASP A 46 -7.61 3.08 24.44
N ASN A 47 -6.56 3.28 23.64
CA ASN A 47 -5.66 4.42 23.78
C ASN A 47 -5.76 5.42 22.60
N PHE A 48 -6.67 5.19 21.65
CA PHE A 48 -6.96 6.18 20.61
C PHE A 48 -7.84 7.31 21.14
N SER A 49 -7.65 8.49 20.58
CA SER A 49 -8.52 9.64 20.80
C SER A 49 -9.83 9.51 20.02
N ASP A 50 -10.86 10.21 20.45
CA ASP A 50 -12.12 10.26 19.69
C ASP A 50 -12.02 11.05 18.36
N GLU A 51 -10.92 11.79 18.16
CA GLU A 51 -10.74 12.70 17.02
C GLU A 51 -9.88 12.14 15.88
N GLY A 52 -9.15 11.03 16.12
CA GLY A 52 -8.29 10.36 15.16
C GLY A 52 -8.95 9.16 14.49
N PHE A 53 -8.39 7.97 14.66
CA PHE A 53 -8.93 6.74 14.09
C PHE A 53 -10.37 6.48 14.51
N LEU A 54 -10.73 6.71 15.79
CA LEU A 54 -12.08 6.45 16.27
C LEU A 54 -13.11 7.37 15.61
N ARG A 55 -12.78 8.61 15.26
CA ARG A 55 -13.64 9.50 14.49
C ARG A 55 -14.05 8.87 13.16
N LEU A 56 -13.07 8.33 12.44
CA LEU A 56 -13.29 7.71 11.12
C LEU A 56 -14.09 6.41 11.27
N VAL A 57 -13.66 5.52 12.17
CA VAL A 57 -14.28 4.19 12.36
C VAL A 57 -15.71 4.27 12.87
N ARG A 58 -15.99 5.19 13.79
CA ARG A 58 -17.34 5.34 14.38
C ARG A 58 -18.27 6.21 13.54
N GLY A 59 -17.71 7.18 12.83
CA GLY A 59 -18.50 8.14 12.03
C GLY A 59 -18.69 7.76 10.57
N GLY A 60 -17.94 6.79 10.05
CA GLY A 60 -17.97 6.34 8.66
C GLY A 60 -18.54 4.94 8.46
N THR A 61 -18.58 4.51 7.20
CA THR A 61 -18.81 3.11 6.85
C THR A 61 -17.50 2.35 6.99
N PHE A 62 -17.42 1.43 7.95
CA PHE A 62 -16.25 0.65 8.29
C PHE A 62 -16.38 -0.81 7.87
N TYR A 63 -15.46 -1.28 7.06
CA TYR A 63 -15.27 -2.67 6.63
C TYR A 63 -14.02 -3.23 7.32
N PRO A 64 -14.16 -4.05 8.38
CA PRO A 64 -13.02 -4.63 9.08
C PRO A 64 -12.33 -5.76 8.32
N GLU A 65 -12.99 -6.35 7.32
CA GLU A 65 -12.53 -7.52 6.58
C GLU A 65 -12.48 -7.25 5.08
N SER A 66 -11.79 -6.17 4.70
CA SER A 66 -11.45 -5.93 3.30
C SER A 66 -10.19 -6.72 2.95
N HIS A 67 -10.07 -7.19 1.71
CA HIS A 67 -8.94 -8.04 1.35
C HIS A 67 -8.45 -7.79 -0.08
N TYR A 68 -7.18 -8.09 -0.28
CA TYR A 68 -6.54 -8.23 -1.58
C TYR A 68 -6.57 -9.70 -1.99
N ASP A 69 -7.12 -10.01 -3.15
CA ASP A 69 -7.33 -11.41 -3.56
C ASP A 69 -6.27 -11.90 -4.55
N TYR A 70 -4.99 -11.72 -4.17
CA TYR A 70 -3.84 -12.18 -4.93
C TYR A 70 -2.67 -12.59 -4.03
N LEU A 71 -1.61 -13.19 -4.62
CA LEU A 71 -0.48 -13.74 -3.89
C LEU A 71 0.41 -12.66 -3.30
N HIS A 72 0.98 -11.80 -4.16
CA HIS A 72 2.07 -10.92 -3.74
C HIS A 72 1.56 -9.55 -3.30
N THR A 73 1.21 -9.45 -2.00
CA THR A 73 0.81 -8.20 -1.37
C THR A 73 2.03 -7.39 -0.95
N SER A 74 2.40 -6.40 -1.73
CA SER A 74 3.45 -5.43 -1.39
C SER A 74 2.99 -4.01 -1.71
N THR A 75 3.58 -3.03 -1.07
CA THR A 75 3.16 -1.62 -1.21
C THR A 75 2.87 -1.20 -2.64
N PRO A 76 3.79 -1.31 -3.62
CA PRO A 76 3.48 -0.85 -4.98
C PRO A 76 2.41 -1.69 -5.68
N VAL A 77 2.37 -3.00 -5.45
CA VAL A 77 1.37 -3.90 -6.05
C VAL A 77 -0.02 -3.52 -5.56
N SER A 78 -0.17 -3.37 -4.26
CA SER A 78 -1.47 -3.09 -3.65
C SER A 78 -1.93 -1.65 -3.84
N LEU A 79 -1.02 -0.68 -3.90
CA LEU A 79 -1.36 0.69 -4.29
C LEU A 79 -1.86 0.77 -5.75
N ALA A 80 -1.28 -0.02 -6.66
CA ALA A 80 -1.78 -0.13 -8.02
C ALA A 80 -3.22 -0.69 -8.02
N THR A 81 -3.49 -1.77 -7.28
CA THR A 81 -4.84 -2.32 -7.13
C THR A 81 -5.82 -1.30 -6.57
N LEU A 82 -5.45 -0.64 -5.48
CA LEU A 82 -6.29 0.36 -4.79
C LEU A 82 -6.69 1.52 -5.71
N THR A 83 -5.76 1.99 -6.54
CA THR A 83 -5.98 3.18 -7.38
C THR A 83 -6.55 2.87 -8.75
N THR A 84 -6.35 1.66 -9.29
CA THR A 84 -6.88 1.25 -10.59
C THR A 84 -8.18 0.44 -10.50
N GLY A 85 -8.46 -0.18 -9.35
CA GLY A 85 -9.55 -1.14 -9.19
C GLY A 85 -9.30 -2.49 -9.88
N ALA A 86 -8.05 -2.82 -10.23
CA ALA A 86 -7.68 -4.02 -10.97
C ALA A 86 -6.66 -4.86 -10.20
N ASN A 87 -6.56 -6.15 -10.52
CA ASN A 87 -5.57 -7.06 -9.98
C ASN A 87 -4.21 -6.92 -10.68
N PRO A 88 -3.10 -7.44 -10.11
CA PRO A 88 -1.79 -7.45 -10.72
C PRO A 88 -1.74 -8.04 -12.13
N SER A 89 -2.55 -9.06 -12.40
CA SER A 89 -2.73 -9.66 -13.72
C SER A 89 -3.22 -8.68 -14.79
N VAL A 90 -3.83 -7.57 -14.39
CA VAL A 90 -4.37 -6.53 -15.28
C VAL A 90 -3.54 -5.26 -15.22
N HIS A 91 -3.28 -4.70 -14.02
CA HIS A 91 -2.51 -3.45 -13.92
C HIS A 91 -1.00 -3.65 -14.15
N GLY A 92 -0.51 -4.89 -14.18
CA GLY A 92 0.84 -5.25 -14.60
C GLY A 92 1.95 -5.02 -13.58
N ILE A 93 1.66 -4.56 -12.36
CA ILE A 93 2.66 -4.43 -11.30
C ILE A 93 2.68 -5.71 -10.49
N VAL A 94 3.74 -6.51 -10.67
CA VAL A 94 3.87 -7.85 -10.07
C VAL A 94 4.96 -7.93 -9.00
N ALA A 95 5.92 -7.01 -9.04
CA ALA A 95 7.08 -6.95 -8.14
C ALA A 95 7.77 -5.59 -8.24
N LYS A 96 8.81 -5.35 -7.44
CA LYS A 96 9.66 -4.14 -7.55
C LYS A 96 10.59 -4.18 -8.76
N ARG A 97 10.92 -5.37 -9.25
CA ARG A 97 11.71 -5.61 -10.46
C ARG A 97 11.33 -6.94 -11.09
N TRP A 98 11.59 -7.11 -12.37
CA TRP A 98 11.37 -8.35 -13.11
C TRP A 98 12.34 -8.47 -14.29
N ILE A 99 12.40 -9.65 -14.90
CA ILE A 99 13.17 -9.89 -16.11
C ILE A 99 12.28 -9.62 -17.35
N ASP A 100 12.73 -8.74 -18.22
CA ASP A 100 12.18 -8.60 -19.56
C ASP A 100 12.90 -9.57 -20.49
N TYR A 101 12.26 -10.68 -20.82
CA TYR A 101 12.84 -11.70 -21.69
C TYR A 101 13.02 -11.27 -23.15
N VAL A 102 12.30 -10.23 -23.60
CA VAL A 102 12.43 -9.72 -24.98
C VAL A 102 13.76 -8.98 -25.15
N ASN A 103 14.10 -8.16 -24.16
CA ASN A 103 15.31 -7.34 -24.18
C ASN A 103 16.44 -7.94 -23.33
N ASN A 104 16.19 -9.06 -22.66
CA ASN A 104 17.11 -9.76 -21.75
C ASN A 104 17.75 -8.82 -20.73
N ASN A 105 16.93 -8.03 -20.06
CA ASN A 105 17.36 -7.07 -19.05
C ASN A 105 16.45 -7.06 -17.81
N VAL A 106 16.99 -6.56 -16.72
CA VAL A 106 16.22 -6.28 -15.50
C VAL A 106 15.47 -4.97 -15.68
N VAL A 107 14.17 -4.99 -15.43
CA VAL A 107 13.31 -3.80 -15.38
C VAL A 107 13.00 -3.49 -13.92
N GLU A 108 13.32 -2.29 -13.48
CA GLU A 108 12.90 -1.77 -12.17
C GLU A 108 11.57 -1.02 -12.32
N LEU A 109 10.66 -1.24 -11.37
CA LEU A 109 9.27 -0.80 -11.42
C LEU A 109 9.09 0.66 -11.85
N ILE A 110 9.79 1.58 -11.21
CA ILE A 110 9.61 3.03 -11.42
C ILE A 110 10.77 3.69 -12.15
N LYS A 111 11.89 2.97 -12.35
CA LYS A 111 13.07 3.56 -12.99
C LYS A 111 12.79 3.88 -14.46
N ASP A 112 13.04 5.13 -14.82
CA ASP A 112 12.87 5.61 -16.19
C ASP A 112 14.06 6.46 -16.61
N ARG A 113 14.86 5.94 -17.56
CA ARG A 113 16.05 6.64 -18.07
C ARG A 113 15.74 7.90 -18.87
N SER A 114 14.48 8.10 -19.27
CA SER A 114 14.06 9.31 -19.97
C SER A 114 13.54 10.39 -19.02
N ALA A 115 13.36 10.09 -17.74
CA ALA A 115 13.01 11.02 -16.69
C ALA A 115 14.27 11.40 -15.88
N MET A 116 14.24 12.59 -15.30
CA MET A 116 15.28 13.07 -14.37
C MET A 116 14.61 13.54 -13.09
N GLY A 117 15.26 13.30 -11.97
CA GLY A 117 14.81 13.85 -10.70
C GLY A 117 14.88 15.39 -10.72
N ILE A 118 13.93 16.04 -10.07
CA ILE A 118 13.83 17.49 -9.95
C ILE A 118 14.11 17.90 -8.51
N ASP A 119 15.05 18.82 -8.32
CA ASP A 119 15.52 19.35 -7.01
C ASP A 119 16.30 18.31 -6.17
N CYS A 120 16.97 17.38 -6.83
CA CYS A 120 17.80 16.34 -6.22
C CYS A 120 19.10 16.11 -7.02
N ASP A 121 19.98 15.23 -6.52
CA ASP A 121 21.18 14.82 -7.25
C ASP A 121 20.86 13.99 -8.49
N ALA A 122 21.77 14.03 -9.46
CA ALA A 122 21.67 13.23 -10.68
C ALA A 122 21.58 11.72 -10.36
N GLY A 123 20.63 11.04 -11.02
CA GLY A 123 20.36 9.62 -10.80
C GLY A 123 19.42 9.31 -9.65
N ILE A 124 19.08 10.33 -8.82
CA ILE A 124 18.03 10.24 -7.82
C ILE A 124 16.73 10.77 -8.44
N GLY A 125 15.63 10.06 -8.21
CA GLY A 125 14.32 10.51 -8.69
C GLY A 125 14.07 10.34 -10.20
N ASP A 126 14.88 9.58 -10.92
CA ASP A 126 14.65 9.22 -12.33
C ASP A 126 13.50 8.21 -12.43
N CYS A 127 12.30 8.68 -12.15
CA CYS A 127 11.12 7.83 -11.94
C CYS A 127 9.94 8.25 -12.79
N SER A 128 9.17 7.24 -13.26
CA SER A 128 7.88 7.46 -13.92
C SER A 128 6.94 6.26 -13.74
N PRO A 129 5.63 6.40 -13.97
CA PRO A 129 4.65 5.31 -13.85
C PRO A 129 4.57 4.43 -15.11
N ARG A 130 5.51 4.47 -16.04
CA ARG A 130 5.43 3.80 -17.35
C ARG A 130 5.12 2.32 -17.30
N ASN A 131 5.44 1.67 -16.20
CA ASN A 131 5.15 0.25 -16.02
C ASN A 131 3.75 -0.04 -15.44
N LEU A 132 3.01 0.97 -14.99
CA LEU A 132 1.59 0.85 -14.66
C LEU A 132 0.79 0.89 -15.96
N VAL A 133 0.14 -0.22 -16.31
CA VAL A 133 -0.55 -0.36 -17.61
C VAL A 133 -2.07 -0.13 -17.53
N ALA A 134 -2.59 0.06 -16.32
CA ALA A 134 -3.99 0.38 -16.08
C ALA A 134 -4.13 1.83 -15.60
N PRO A 135 -5.13 2.58 -16.07
CA PRO A 135 -5.38 3.94 -15.59
C PRO A 135 -5.84 3.94 -14.13
N THR A 136 -5.43 4.97 -13.41
CA THR A 136 -5.84 5.19 -12.01
C THR A 136 -7.14 5.99 -11.92
N LEU A 137 -7.75 6.01 -10.72
CA LEU A 137 -8.89 6.88 -10.40
C LEU A 137 -8.55 8.35 -10.66
N GLY A 138 -7.32 8.79 -10.33
CA GLY A 138 -6.87 10.16 -10.58
C GLY A 138 -6.86 10.53 -12.06
N GLU A 139 -6.46 9.60 -12.94
CA GLU A 139 -6.49 9.79 -14.38
C GLU A 139 -7.93 9.84 -14.92
N SER A 140 -8.81 8.94 -14.44
CA SER A 140 -10.23 8.96 -14.80
C SER A 140 -10.90 10.27 -14.35
N LEU A 141 -10.54 10.77 -13.16
CA LEU A 141 -11.02 12.05 -12.66
C LEU A 141 -10.58 13.22 -13.57
N GLN A 142 -9.28 13.31 -13.90
CA GLN A 142 -8.78 14.39 -14.77
C GLN A 142 -9.30 14.30 -16.19
N GLN A 143 -9.55 13.09 -16.70
CA GLN A 143 -10.16 12.90 -18.02
C GLN A 143 -11.62 13.38 -18.04
N SER A 144 -12.38 13.12 -17.00
CA SER A 144 -13.80 13.51 -16.87
C SER A 144 -13.95 14.98 -16.49
N SER A 145 -13.05 15.49 -15.67
CA SER A 145 -13.02 16.88 -15.17
C SER A 145 -11.62 17.46 -15.31
N PRO A 146 -11.28 18.11 -16.44
CA PRO A 146 -9.93 18.63 -16.69
C PRO A 146 -9.47 19.74 -15.72
N LYS A 147 -10.38 20.31 -14.93
CA LYS A 147 -10.06 21.27 -13.87
C LYS A 147 -9.68 20.61 -12.57
N SER A 148 -10.03 19.34 -12.40
CA SER A 148 -9.73 18.59 -11.19
C SER A 148 -8.24 18.48 -10.95
N LEU A 149 -7.82 18.73 -9.73
CA LEU A 149 -6.46 18.58 -9.27
C LEU A 149 -6.29 17.23 -8.59
N VAL A 150 -5.23 16.55 -8.97
CA VAL A 150 -4.79 15.31 -8.29
C VAL A 150 -3.42 15.55 -7.72
N ALA A 151 -3.26 15.28 -6.44
CA ALA A 151 -1.99 15.38 -5.74
C ALA A 151 -1.67 14.08 -5.01
N THR A 152 -0.41 13.68 -4.99
CA THR A 152 0.06 12.46 -4.31
C THR A 152 1.33 12.75 -3.54
N VAL A 153 1.40 12.27 -2.30
CA VAL A 153 2.56 12.39 -1.43
C VAL A 153 2.86 11.06 -0.73
N ALA A 154 4.13 10.68 -0.73
CA ALA A 154 4.66 9.52 -0.01
C ALA A 154 6.12 9.77 0.40
N LEU A 155 6.63 8.99 1.35
CA LEU A 155 8.08 8.97 1.62
C LEU A 155 8.83 8.14 0.58
N ASP A 156 8.24 7.03 0.15
CA ASP A 156 8.83 6.10 -0.81
C ASP A 156 8.47 6.53 -2.25
N PRO A 157 9.46 6.66 -3.15
CA PRO A 157 9.17 7.02 -4.54
C PRO A 157 8.25 6.01 -5.25
N ALA A 158 8.34 4.71 -4.95
CA ALA A 158 7.47 3.71 -5.56
C ALA A 158 6.01 3.89 -5.12
N SER A 159 5.78 4.22 -3.85
CA SER A 159 4.44 4.53 -3.33
C SER A 159 3.84 5.75 -4.03
N ALA A 160 4.62 6.84 -4.13
CA ALA A 160 4.16 8.07 -4.77
C ALA A 160 3.85 7.87 -6.26
N VAL A 161 4.78 7.27 -6.99
CA VAL A 161 4.69 7.09 -8.45
C VAL A 161 3.54 6.17 -8.84
N VAL A 162 3.36 5.06 -8.11
CA VAL A 162 2.27 4.11 -8.41
C VAL A 162 0.91 4.68 -8.02
N ALA A 163 0.79 5.29 -6.82
CA ALA A 163 -0.47 5.89 -6.41
C ALA A 163 -0.86 7.12 -7.25
N GLY A 164 0.13 7.87 -7.72
CA GLY A 164 -0.08 9.03 -8.58
C GLY A 164 -0.39 8.69 -10.03
N GLY A 165 0.10 7.55 -10.53
CA GLY A 165 -0.08 7.15 -11.93
C GLY A 165 0.42 8.23 -12.90
N TYR A 166 -0.29 8.44 -14.00
CA TYR A 166 0.04 9.44 -15.02
C TYR A 166 -0.55 10.84 -14.71
N THR A 167 -0.95 11.09 -13.45
CA THR A 167 -1.40 12.43 -13.03
C THR A 167 -0.22 13.39 -12.86
N ARG A 168 -0.48 14.60 -12.39
CA ARG A 168 0.55 15.58 -12.04
C ARG A 168 0.66 15.71 -10.52
N ASN A 169 1.61 16.51 -10.02
CA ASN A 169 1.76 16.84 -8.59
C ASN A 169 2.03 15.62 -7.70
N VAL A 170 2.95 14.78 -8.12
CA VAL A 170 3.41 13.61 -7.40
C VAL A 170 4.75 13.93 -6.72
N PHE A 171 4.81 13.75 -5.40
CA PHE A 171 5.96 14.12 -4.58
C PHE A 171 6.40 12.97 -3.68
N TRP A 172 7.72 12.84 -3.53
CA TRP A 172 8.33 11.89 -2.58
C TRP A 172 9.57 12.49 -1.92
N MET A 173 10.08 11.77 -0.92
CA MET A 173 11.18 12.25 -0.09
C MET A 173 12.55 11.84 -0.67
N ASP A 174 13.43 12.82 -0.91
CA ASP A 174 14.87 12.61 -0.95
C ASP A 174 15.38 12.58 0.49
N ALA A 175 15.43 11.38 1.07
CA ALA A 175 15.70 11.20 2.48
C ALA A 175 17.08 11.75 2.92
N PRO A 176 18.20 11.51 2.20
CA PRO A 176 19.51 12.06 2.58
C PRO A 176 19.53 13.58 2.73
N ARG A 177 18.73 14.30 1.94
CA ARG A 177 18.65 15.77 1.95
C ARG A 177 17.47 16.31 2.73
N ALA A 178 16.54 15.46 3.12
CA ALA A 178 15.23 15.84 3.70
C ALA A 178 14.51 16.87 2.82
N ASN A 179 14.42 16.60 1.53
CA ASN A 179 13.73 17.44 0.56
C ASN A 179 12.57 16.67 -0.07
N TRP A 180 11.46 17.34 -0.30
CA TRP A 180 10.42 16.85 -1.18
C TRP A 180 10.81 17.10 -2.63
N ILE A 181 10.77 16.05 -3.44
CA ILE A 181 11.20 16.06 -4.84
C ILE A 181 10.12 15.47 -5.75
N THR A 182 10.32 15.61 -7.05
CA THR A 182 9.52 15.00 -8.11
C THR A 182 10.44 14.62 -9.28
N SER A 183 9.89 14.20 -10.40
CA SER A 183 10.65 13.95 -11.62
C SER A 183 10.19 14.81 -12.79
N SER A 184 11.01 14.89 -13.83
CA SER A 184 10.69 15.58 -15.08
C SER A 184 9.50 14.96 -15.84
N PHE A 185 9.08 13.75 -15.45
CA PHE A 185 7.85 13.15 -15.95
C PHE A 185 6.61 13.93 -15.46
N TYR A 186 6.63 14.42 -14.24
CA TYR A 186 5.50 15.09 -13.59
C TYR A 186 5.54 16.62 -13.72
N ALA A 187 6.73 17.22 -13.72
CA ALA A 187 6.90 18.67 -13.79
C ALA A 187 8.25 19.05 -14.37
N GLU A 188 8.32 20.18 -15.06
CA GLU A 188 9.61 20.75 -15.52
C GLU A 188 10.44 21.32 -14.38
N THR A 189 9.81 21.87 -13.36
CA THR A 189 10.43 22.42 -12.16
C THR A 189 9.58 22.14 -10.94
N LEU A 190 10.22 22.05 -9.77
CA LEU A 190 9.48 21.96 -8.52
C LEU A 190 8.65 23.24 -8.32
N PRO A 191 7.36 23.15 -7.92
CA PRO A 191 6.53 24.31 -7.62
C PRO A 191 7.24 25.26 -6.63
N VAL A 192 7.07 26.58 -6.83
CA VAL A 192 7.75 27.60 -6.03
C VAL A 192 7.50 27.43 -4.53
N TRP A 193 6.26 27.06 -4.16
CA TRP A 193 5.90 26.83 -2.77
C TRP A 193 6.61 25.60 -2.18
N ALA A 194 6.75 24.49 -2.94
CA ALA A 194 7.45 23.30 -2.49
C ALA A 194 8.96 23.54 -2.34
N ARG A 195 9.56 24.30 -3.26
CA ARG A 195 10.94 24.74 -3.13
C ARG A 195 11.15 25.63 -1.89
N LYS A 196 10.24 26.56 -1.62
CA LYS A 196 10.29 27.37 -0.39
C LYS A 196 10.17 26.52 0.85
N TYR A 197 9.29 25.49 0.85
CA TYR A 197 9.15 24.56 1.95
C TYR A 197 10.44 23.78 2.20
N ASN A 198 11.09 23.27 1.16
CA ASN A 198 12.40 22.61 1.29
C ASN A 198 13.47 23.57 1.86
N LEU A 199 13.49 24.82 1.40
CA LEU A 199 14.46 25.83 1.86
C LEU A 199 14.21 26.30 3.29
N SER A 200 12.97 26.23 3.80
CA SER A 200 12.65 26.58 5.20
C SER A 200 13.29 25.63 6.21
N ARG A 201 13.67 24.43 5.77
CA ARG A 201 14.23 23.39 6.63
C ARG A 201 13.32 22.97 7.79
N GLU A 202 12.04 23.26 7.73
CA GLU A 202 11.06 22.82 8.74
C GLU A 202 11.07 21.30 8.96
N ILE A 203 11.37 20.53 7.91
CA ILE A 203 11.53 19.07 7.94
C ILE A 203 12.56 18.64 9.01
N LEU A 204 13.64 19.40 9.23
CA LEU A 204 14.65 19.06 10.21
C LEU A 204 14.11 19.04 11.64
N GLY A 205 13.02 19.75 11.91
CA GLY A 205 12.32 19.73 13.19
C GLY A 205 11.62 18.39 13.50
N TYR A 206 11.41 17.55 12.49
CA TYR A 206 10.82 16.22 12.64
C TYR A 206 11.87 15.11 12.86
N ILE A 207 13.17 15.41 12.75
CA ILE A 207 14.23 14.41 12.96
C ILE A 207 14.31 14.09 14.45
N PRO A 208 14.01 12.86 14.88
CA PRO A 208 13.98 12.53 16.29
C PRO A 208 15.41 12.38 16.84
N PHE A 209 15.69 13.02 17.96
CA PHE A 209 16.89 12.75 18.76
C PHE A 209 16.72 11.46 19.58
N ALA A 210 15.51 11.22 20.06
CA ALA A 210 15.11 10.02 20.78
C ALA A 210 13.68 9.64 20.41
N TRP A 211 13.36 8.36 20.55
CA TRP A 211 11.98 7.89 20.49
C TRP A 211 11.60 7.42 21.89
N GLU A 212 10.92 8.27 22.63
CA GLU A 212 10.36 7.97 23.95
C GLU A 212 8.91 7.51 23.79
N LEU A 213 8.44 6.62 24.68
CA LEU A 213 7.04 6.19 24.67
C LEU A 213 6.12 7.38 24.94
N LYS A 214 5.02 7.47 24.20
CA LYS A 214 3.99 8.50 24.38
C LYS A 214 3.27 8.39 25.72
N TYR A 215 3.01 7.17 26.16
CA TYR A 215 2.31 6.86 27.41
C TYR A 215 3.18 6.08 28.38
N PRO A 216 2.81 6.00 29.67
CA PRO A 216 3.42 5.06 30.59
C PRO A 216 3.33 3.62 30.05
N ARG A 217 4.39 2.84 30.29
CA ARG A 217 4.58 1.51 29.69
C ARG A 217 3.44 0.54 29.99
N GLU A 218 2.80 0.68 31.14
CA GLU A 218 1.70 -0.16 31.60
C GLU A 218 0.44 -0.02 30.75
N ARG A 219 0.36 1.03 29.92
CA ARG A 219 -0.73 1.23 28.96
C ARG A 219 -0.53 0.48 27.65
N TYR A 220 0.67 -0.05 27.41
CA TYR A 220 0.97 -0.76 26.17
C TYR A 220 0.65 -2.25 26.31
N ARG A 221 -0.14 -2.79 25.39
CA ARG A 221 -0.48 -4.22 25.34
C ARG A 221 0.73 -5.05 24.94
N ASN A 222 1.51 -4.58 23.97
CA ASN A 222 2.69 -5.25 23.47
C ASN A 222 3.85 -5.28 24.47
N SER A 223 3.82 -4.47 25.51
CA SER A 223 4.80 -4.52 26.59
C SER A 223 4.77 -5.82 27.39
N GLN A 224 3.64 -6.55 27.36
CA GLN A 224 3.42 -7.81 28.07
C GLN A 224 3.71 -9.03 27.20
N SER A 225 3.62 -8.92 25.89
CA SER A 225 3.86 -9.99 24.94
C SER A 225 5.33 -10.11 24.55
N THR A 226 6.23 -9.65 25.40
CA THR A 226 7.65 -9.82 25.13
C THR A 226 7.96 -11.29 25.02
N VAL A 227 8.36 -11.70 23.85
CA VAL A 227 9.21 -12.86 23.68
C VAL A 227 10.52 -12.54 24.42
N ILE A 228 10.50 -12.79 25.72
CA ILE A 228 11.71 -12.78 26.51
C ILE A 228 12.48 -14.01 26.04
N ASP A 229 13.48 -13.82 25.21
CA ASP A 229 14.46 -14.85 24.96
C ASP A 229 15.14 -15.16 26.30
N LEU A 230 14.64 -16.19 26.97
CA LEU A 230 15.11 -16.60 28.29
C LEU A 230 16.59 -17.00 28.25
N ASN A 231 17.15 -17.24 27.08
CA ASN A 231 18.55 -17.58 26.86
C ASN A 231 19.45 -16.33 26.72
N LYS A 232 18.89 -15.13 26.59
CA LYS A 232 19.69 -13.91 26.54
C LYS A 232 19.99 -13.35 27.92
N PRO A 233 21.22 -12.87 28.16
CA PRO A 233 21.57 -12.21 29.41
C PRO A 233 20.62 -11.06 29.78
N GLU A 234 20.33 -10.88 31.06
CA GLU A 234 19.32 -9.94 31.55
C GLU A 234 19.59 -8.48 31.13
N HIS A 235 20.85 -8.08 30.99
CA HIS A 235 21.23 -6.75 30.48
C HIS A 235 20.83 -6.53 29.01
N LEU A 236 20.77 -7.59 28.18
CA LEU A 236 20.27 -7.53 26.81
C LEU A 236 18.75 -7.56 26.75
N ARG A 237 18.09 -8.17 27.77
CA ARG A 237 16.64 -8.13 27.91
C ARG A 237 16.14 -6.71 28.23
N ARG A 238 16.82 -5.98 29.12
CA ARG A 238 16.49 -4.60 29.47
C ARG A 238 16.66 -3.63 28.31
N LYS A 239 17.59 -3.89 27.38
CA LYS A 239 17.82 -3.06 26.20
C LYS A 239 16.68 -3.10 25.19
N ARG A 240 15.96 -4.22 25.06
CA ARG A 240 14.76 -4.32 24.20
C ARG A 240 13.59 -3.44 24.65
N HIS A 241 13.62 -2.96 25.87
CA HIS A 241 12.54 -2.19 26.47
C HIS A 241 12.84 -0.69 26.60
N ARG A 242 14.02 -0.26 26.22
CA ARG A 242 14.33 1.15 26.02
C ARG A 242 14.21 1.41 24.54
N LEU A 243 13.23 2.19 24.19
CA LEU A 243 13.28 2.93 22.95
C LEU A 243 14.56 3.77 23.02
N THR A 244 15.51 3.45 22.17
CA THR A 244 16.87 3.92 22.29
C THR A 244 16.93 5.42 22.16
N SER A 245 17.48 6.09 23.14
CA SER A 245 17.91 7.46 22.97
C SER A 245 19.00 7.48 21.87
N VAL A 246 18.93 8.44 21.00
CA VAL A 246 19.79 8.55 19.81
C VAL A 246 21.29 8.63 20.15
N GLU A 247 21.63 8.96 21.40
CA GLU A 247 23.03 9.23 21.79
C GLU A 247 23.79 8.08 22.43
N SER A 248 23.14 7.02 22.92
CA SER A 248 23.82 6.05 23.77
C SER A 248 23.81 4.59 23.36
N GLU A 249 23.11 4.20 22.30
CA GLU A 249 23.01 2.78 21.91
C GLU A 249 23.09 2.62 20.39
N LYS A 250 23.70 1.52 19.95
CA LYS A 250 23.67 1.14 18.54
C LYS A 250 22.22 1.11 18.08
N PRO A 251 21.87 1.77 16.98
CA PRO A 251 20.52 1.72 16.43
C PRO A 251 20.07 0.28 16.24
N ALA A 252 18.76 0.05 16.25
CA ALA A 252 18.26 -1.25 15.81
C ALA A 252 18.94 -1.58 14.49
N PRO A 253 19.33 -2.84 14.29
CA PRO A 253 19.92 -3.25 13.02
C PRO A 253 19.05 -2.69 11.88
N ASN A 254 19.66 -2.01 10.91
CA ASN A 254 19.02 -1.35 9.74
C ASN A 254 18.24 -0.05 9.97
N VAL A 255 18.19 0.54 11.13
CA VAL A 255 17.71 1.93 11.22
C VAL A 255 18.87 2.87 10.88
N PRO A 256 18.80 3.62 9.77
CA PRO A 256 19.85 4.53 9.35
C PRO A 256 20.19 5.57 10.42
N SER A 257 21.38 6.15 10.30
CA SER A 257 21.78 7.28 11.14
C SER A 257 21.35 8.61 10.50
N GLY A 258 21.29 9.68 11.30
CA GLY A 258 21.02 11.02 10.78
C GLY A 258 19.57 11.23 10.30
N ILE A 259 19.43 11.93 9.17
CA ILE A 259 18.13 12.37 8.63
C ILE A 259 17.24 11.18 8.26
N GLU A 260 17.79 10.14 7.65
CA GLU A 260 17.05 8.96 7.21
C GLU A 260 16.35 8.21 8.34
N ARG A 261 16.79 8.41 9.59
CA ARG A 261 16.13 7.82 10.77
C ARG A 261 14.65 8.20 10.86
N MET A 262 14.29 9.38 10.41
CA MET A 262 12.91 9.85 10.36
C MET A 262 11.98 8.85 9.67
N LEU A 263 12.45 8.18 8.61
CA LEU A 263 11.67 7.20 7.85
C LEU A 263 11.29 5.94 8.64
N TYR A 264 12.02 5.65 9.72
CA TYR A 264 11.87 4.45 10.56
C TYR A 264 11.28 4.78 11.95
N THR A 265 10.67 5.94 12.08
CA THR A 265 10.04 6.44 13.31
C THR A 265 8.69 7.09 12.99
N PRO A 266 7.85 7.36 13.99
CA PRO A 266 6.57 8.07 13.79
C PRO A 266 6.73 9.43 13.08
N SER A 267 7.89 10.05 13.16
CA SER A 267 8.18 11.32 12.47
C SER A 267 7.99 11.24 10.96
N GLY A 268 8.13 10.06 10.35
CA GLY A 268 7.84 9.85 8.94
C GLY A 268 6.36 10.11 8.60
N ASN A 269 5.45 9.72 9.48
CA ASN A 269 4.03 10.03 9.31
C ASN A 269 3.77 11.52 9.47
N ALA A 270 4.32 12.12 10.52
CA ALA A 270 4.15 13.54 10.83
C ALA A 270 4.62 14.44 9.67
N VAL A 271 5.79 14.17 9.10
CA VAL A 271 6.32 14.95 7.98
C VAL A 271 5.51 14.78 6.70
N THR A 272 4.99 13.57 6.45
CA THR A 272 4.12 13.30 5.28
C THR A 272 2.79 14.06 5.41
N LEU A 273 2.15 14.01 6.58
CA LEU A 273 0.91 14.74 6.86
C LEU A 273 1.12 16.26 6.86
N ALA A 274 2.28 16.74 7.33
CA ALA A 274 2.63 18.16 7.24
C ALA A 274 2.74 18.63 5.78
N PHE A 275 3.37 17.85 4.90
CA PHE A 275 3.42 18.19 3.48
C PHE A 275 2.05 18.06 2.80
N ALA A 276 1.23 17.08 3.19
CA ALA A 276 -0.16 16.98 2.73
C ALA A 276 -0.98 18.24 3.06
N LYS A 277 -0.80 18.84 4.24
CA LYS A 277 -1.40 20.15 4.57
C LYS A 277 -0.92 21.26 3.64
N GLN A 278 0.36 21.26 3.25
CA GLN A 278 0.88 22.20 2.25
C GLN A 278 0.21 21.97 0.88
N LEU A 279 0.05 20.72 0.43
CA LEU A 279 -0.66 20.40 -0.81
C LEU A 279 -2.08 20.96 -0.81
N LEU A 280 -2.85 20.70 0.25
CA LEU A 280 -4.21 21.22 0.41
C LEU A 280 -4.26 22.74 0.25
N THR A 281 -3.37 23.45 0.95
CA THR A 281 -3.40 24.92 1.00
C THR A 281 -2.83 25.56 -0.27
N GLN A 282 -1.66 25.11 -0.72
CA GLN A 282 -0.91 25.78 -1.80
C GLN A 282 -1.49 25.47 -3.18
N MET A 283 -2.03 24.27 -3.36
CA MET A 283 -2.71 23.90 -4.59
C MET A 283 -4.18 24.32 -4.59
N ARG A 284 -4.70 24.77 -3.43
CA ARG A 284 -6.09 25.19 -3.26
C ARG A 284 -7.07 24.08 -3.66
N LEU A 285 -6.75 22.84 -3.25
CA LEU A 285 -7.67 21.72 -3.39
C LEU A 285 -8.97 22.10 -2.66
N ASP A 286 -10.10 21.91 -3.25
CA ASP A 286 -11.40 22.33 -2.69
C ASP A 286 -11.91 23.75 -3.00
N LYS A 287 -11.18 24.58 -3.75
CA LYS A 287 -11.56 26.01 -3.91
C LYS A 287 -12.47 26.29 -5.10
N ASP A 288 -12.69 25.34 -5.98
CA ASP A 288 -13.69 25.45 -7.04
C ASP A 288 -14.73 24.31 -6.96
N THR A 289 -15.59 24.18 -7.97
CA THR A 289 -16.64 23.15 -8.00
C THR A 289 -16.20 21.83 -8.63
N ALA A 290 -15.00 21.77 -9.19
CA ALA A 290 -14.44 20.53 -9.72
C ALA A 290 -13.99 19.64 -8.56
N PRO A 291 -14.30 18.34 -8.58
CA PRO A 291 -13.83 17.43 -7.55
C PRO A 291 -12.32 17.21 -7.65
N ASP A 292 -11.65 17.20 -6.51
CA ASP A 292 -10.21 16.99 -6.40
C ASP A 292 -9.88 15.68 -5.67
N LEU A 293 -8.64 15.17 -5.83
CA LEU A 293 -8.14 13.97 -5.19
C LEU A 293 -6.77 14.22 -4.53
N LEU A 294 -6.65 13.86 -3.26
CA LEU A 294 -5.39 13.85 -2.52
C LEU A 294 -5.07 12.43 -2.04
N ASN A 295 -3.99 11.84 -2.56
CA ASN A 295 -3.46 10.56 -2.10
C ASN A 295 -2.31 10.80 -1.10
N ILE A 296 -2.43 10.22 0.09
CA ILE A 296 -1.44 10.28 1.16
C ILE A 296 -1.02 8.85 1.49
N CYS A 297 0.21 8.48 1.15
CA CYS A 297 0.78 7.18 1.47
C CYS A 297 1.74 7.31 2.66
N LEU A 298 1.39 6.70 3.78
CA LEU A 298 2.17 6.70 5.01
C LEU A 298 3.06 5.44 5.05
N ASP A 299 4.31 5.55 4.61
CA ASP A 299 5.23 4.43 4.45
C ASP A 299 5.99 4.07 5.75
N ALA A 300 6.05 4.97 6.72
CA ALA A 300 6.80 4.73 7.96
C ALA A 300 6.28 3.54 8.76
N PRO A 301 4.96 3.28 8.88
CA PRO A 301 4.45 2.12 9.61
C PRO A 301 5.01 0.79 9.13
N ARG A 302 5.13 0.59 7.81
CA ARG A 302 5.75 -0.61 7.22
C ARG A 302 7.20 -0.75 7.64
N ARG A 303 7.98 0.33 7.52
CA ARG A 303 9.42 0.31 7.89
C ARG A 303 9.62 0.01 9.36
N ILE A 304 8.74 0.53 10.23
CA ILE A 304 8.75 0.25 11.67
C ILE A 304 8.38 -1.21 11.93
N ALA A 305 7.32 -1.72 11.30
CA ALA A 305 6.90 -3.12 11.46
C ALA A 305 7.95 -4.11 10.94
N GLU A 306 8.59 -3.84 9.80
CA GLU A 306 9.68 -4.65 9.26
C GLU A 306 10.90 -4.68 10.21
N SER A 307 11.23 -3.54 10.83
CA SER A 307 12.43 -3.41 11.68
C SER A 307 12.24 -3.92 13.10
N TYR A 308 11.08 -3.69 13.70
CA TYR A 308 10.80 -4.00 15.11
C TYR A 308 9.87 -5.20 15.28
N GLY A 309 9.10 -5.56 14.26
CA GLY A 309 8.04 -6.56 14.29
C GLY A 309 6.67 -5.95 14.64
N PRO A 310 5.56 -6.45 14.07
CA PRO A 310 4.22 -5.88 14.27
C PRO A 310 3.70 -6.02 15.71
N GLU A 311 4.23 -6.94 16.51
CA GLU A 311 3.90 -7.11 17.93
C GLU A 311 4.83 -6.30 18.86
N SER A 312 5.66 -5.41 18.31
CA SER A 312 6.56 -4.58 19.11
C SER A 312 5.86 -3.38 19.75
N ILE A 313 6.43 -2.90 20.85
CA ILE A 313 5.96 -1.68 21.50
C ILE A 313 6.14 -0.45 20.60
N GLU A 314 7.12 -0.47 19.72
CA GLU A 314 7.40 0.58 18.75
C GLU A 314 6.25 0.72 17.74
N VAL A 315 5.71 -0.40 17.25
CA VAL A 315 4.53 -0.37 16.36
C VAL A 315 3.31 0.16 17.09
N GLU A 316 3.08 -0.27 18.34
CA GLU A 316 1.96 0.23 19.15
C GLU A 316 2.09 1.72 19.43
N ASP A 317 3.27 2.22 19.84
CA ASP A 317 3.54 3.65 20.07
C ASP A 317 3.38 4.48 18.80
N MET A 318 3.80 3.94 17.68
CA MET A 318 3.61 4.57 16.37
C MET A 318 2.12 4.79 16.08
N TYR A 319 1.23 3.82 16.35
CA TYR A 319 -0.21 3.98 16.15
C TYR A 319 -0.80 5.04 17.08
N TYR A 320 -0.38 5.13 18.35
CA TYR A 320 -0.86 6.16 19.27
C TYR A 320 -0.44 7.57 18.84
N ARG A 321 0.72 7.73 18.24
CA ARG A 321 1.17 9.01 17.67
C ARG A 321 0.46 9.33 16.37
N LEU A 322 0.29 8.33 15.50
CA LEU A 322 -0.44 8.49 14.25
C LEU A 322 -1.91 8.88 14.48
N ASP A 323 -2.54 8.35 15.52
CA ASP A 323 -3.90 8.75 15.91
C ASP A 323 -4.00 10.25 16.19
N GLU A 324 -3.04 10.81 16.93
CA GLU A 324 -2.99 12.24 17.21
C GLU A 324 -2.69 13.08 15.96
N GLU A 325 -1.77 12.61 15.13
CA GLU A 325 -1.41 13.26 13.86
C GLU A 325 -2.59 13.27 12.87
N LEU A 326 -3.34 12.18 12.81
CA LEU A 326 -4.58 12.09 12.03
C LEU A 326 -5.65 13.03 12.57
N ALA A 327 -5.83 13.10 13.89
CA ALA A 327 -6.75 14.06 14.50
C ALA A 327 -6.40 15.50 14.12
N GLN A 328 -5.12 15.86 14.19
CA GLN A 328 -4.64 17.18 13.77
C GLN A 328 -4.80 17.44 12.26
N PHE A 329 -4.60 16.42 11.44
CA PHE A 329 -4.80 16.53 10.00
C PHE A 329 -6.28 16.70 9.64
N LEU A 330 -7.17 15.90 10.22
CA LEU A 330 -8.61 15.96 10.00
C LEU A 330 -9.19 17.31 10.47
N ASN A 331 -8.76 17.79 11.63
CA ASN A 331 -9.19 19.10 12.15
C ASN A 331 -8.71 20.24 11.23
N TYR A 332 -7.48 20.14 10.70
CA TYR A 332 -6.99 21.09 9.70
C TYR A 332 -7.81 21.05 8.41
N LEU A 333 -8.12 19.84 7.90
CA LEU A 333 -8.93 19.64 6.69
C LEU A 333 -10.33 20.26 6.85
N TYR A 334 -11.02 19.95 7.95
CA TYR A 334 -12.38 20.44 8.18
C TYR A 334 -12.46 21.91 8.62
N ALA A 335 -11.34 22.53 8.94
CA ALA A 335 -11.26 23.99 9.04
C ALA A 335 -11.21 24.70 7.68
N GLN A 336 -10.90 23.98 6.59
CA GLN A 336 -10.81 24.51 5.22
C GLN A 336 -12.07 24.22 4.40
N ILE A 337 -12.68 23.04 4.58
CA ILE A 337 -13.78 22.53 3.77
C ILE A 337 -14.82 21.85 4.67
N ALA A 338 -16.08 21.98 4.33
CA ALA A 338 -17.17 21.39 5.12
C ALA A 338 -17.12 19.85 5.06
N PRO A 339 -17.37 19.13 6.18
CA PRO A 339 -17.32 17.66 6.23
C PRO A 339 -18.21 16.97 5.19
N GLU A 340 -19.32 17.60 4.81
CA GLU A 340 -20.29 17.11 3.82
C GLU A 340 -19.73 17.12 2.39
N GLU A 341 -18.72 17.95 2.12
CA GLU A 341 -18.07 18.12 0.83
C GLU A 341 -16.81 17.29 0.65
N VAL A 342 -16.38 16.54 1.70
CA VAL A 342 -15.16 15.72 1.71
C VAL A 342 -15.49 14.27 1.96
N VAL A 343 -14.89 13.39 1.15
CA VAL A 343 -14.81 11.95 1.47
C VAL A 343 -13.37 11.61 1.88
N VAL A 344 -13.21 11.10 3.08
CA VAL A 344 -11.94 10.54 3.57
C VAL A 344 -12.00 9.03 3.48
N VAL A 345 -11.02 8.43 2.81
CA VAL A 345 -10.78 6.99 2.78
C VAL A 345 -9.58 6.68 3.64
N LEU A 346 -9.73 5.81 4.63
CA LEU A 346 -8.62 5.27 5.41
C LEU A 346 -8.52 3.77 5.14
N THR A 347 -7.35 3.32 4.72
CA THR A 347 -7.09 1.90 4.45
C THR A 347 -5.60 1.58 4.59
N SER A 348 -5.22 0.36 4.21
CA SER A 348 -3.84 -0.09 4.10
C SER A 348 -3.58 -0.70 2.72
N ASP A 349 -2.31 -0.67 2.31
CA ASP A 349 -1.83 -1.37 1.12
C ASP A 349 -1.68 -2.89 1.35
N HIS A 350 -1.38 -3.31 2.56
CA HIS A 350 -1.28 -4.71 2.99
C HIS A 350 -1.16 -4.78 4.52
N GLY A 351 -1.27 -5.97 5.09
CA GLY A 351 -0.86 -6.25 6.45
C GLY A 351 0.62 -6.63 6.53
N THR A 352 0.97 -7.48 7.49
CA THR A 352 2.35 -8.00 7.63
C THR A 352 2.37 -9.31 8.40
N SER A 353 3.34 -10.17 8.09
CA SER A 353 3.52 -11.44 8.80
C SER A 353 3.77 -11.18 10.29
N PRO A 354 3.36 -12.10 11.17
CA PRO A 354 3.79 -12.08 12.57
C PRO A 354 5.32 -12.06 12.69
N SER A 355 5.83 -11.45 13.78
CA SER A 355 7.27 -11.35 14.01
C SER A 355 7.93 -12.72 14.01
N TYR A 356 9.07 -12.83 13.34
CA TYR A 356 9.88 -14.05 13.34
C TYR A 356 10.26 -14.53 14.75
N ASP A 357 10.57 -13.57 15.63
CA ASP A 357 10.98 -13.83 17.03
C ASP A 357 9.81 -14.09 17.99
N ALA A 358 8.57 -14.15 17.53
CA ALA A 358 7.39 -14.27 18.39
C ALA A 358 7.24 -15.62 19.13
N GLY A 359 8.19 -16.54 18.96
CA GLY A 359 8.36 -17.73 19.81
C GLY A 359 7.24 -18.79 19.73
N ILE A 360 6.26 -18.63 18.86
CA ILE A 360 5.07 -19.49 18.80
C ILE A 360 5.30 -20.75 17.95
N VAL A 361 6.20 -20.65 16.96
CA VAL A 361 6.64 -21.78 16.12
C VAL A 361 8.06 -21.49 15.67
N GLU A 362 8.91 -22.52 15.58
CA GLU A 362 10.18 -22.44 14.87
C GLU A 362 9.88 -22.19 13.39
N ARG A 363 9.75 -20.89 13.02
CA ARG A 363 9.40 -20.49 11.66
C ARG A 363 10.66 -20.48 10.82
N ASP A 364 10.63 -21.21 9.74
CA ASP A 364 11.71 -21.22 8.78
C ASP A 364 11.83 -19.87 8.07
N ARG A 365 13.06 -19.46 7.83
CA ARG A 365 13.35 -18.42 6.85
C ARG A 365 13.59 -19.06 5.50
N PHE A 366 13.02 -18.48 4.46
CA PHE A 366 13.25 -18.90 3.09
C PHE A 366 14.52 -18.24 2.56
N ASN A 367 15.54 -19.06 2.30
CA ASN A 367 16.78 -18.58 1.70
C ASN A 367 16.66 -18.59 0.18
N ALA A 368 16.36 -17.44 -0.40
CA ALA A 368 16.16 -17.26 -1.84
C ALA A 368 17.41 -17.60 -2.67
N ALA A 369 18.61 -17.27 -2.19
CA ALA A 369 19.86 -17.60 -2.88
C ALA A 369 20.11 -19.12 -2.91
N GLN A 370 19.88 -19.80 -1.77
CA GLN A 370 19.99 -21.24 -1.71
C GLN A 370 18.95 -21.94 -2.60
N PHE A 371 17.72 -21.41 -2.63
CA PHE A 371 16.65 -21.91 -3.49
C PHE A 371 17.04 -21.86 -4.97
N GLN A 372 17.56 -20.72 -5.45
CA GLN A 372 18.05 -20.56 -6.82
C GLN A 372 19.13 -21.59 -7.17
N VAL A 373 20.15 -21.73 -6.28
CA VAL A 373 21.25 -22.69 -6.49
C VAL A 373 20.74 -24.13 -6.55
N ILE A 374 19.82 -24.51 -5.67
CA ILE A 374 19.27 -25.88 -5.61
C ILE A 374 18.42 -26.17 -6.84
N VAL A 375 17.53 -25.26 -7.27
CA VAL A 375 16.74 -25.43 -8.50
C VAL A 375 17.66 -25.51 -9.73
N ASN A 376 18.67 -24.64 -9.80
CA ASN A 376 19.66 -24.69 -10.87
C ASN A 376 20.41 -26.04 -10.92
N SER A 377 20.83 -26.54 -9.77
CA SER A 377 21.54 -27.82 -9.66
C SER A 377 20.65 -29.01 -10.06
N PHE A 378 19.38 -28.97 -9.67
CA PHE A 378 18.39 -29.96 -10.10
C PHE A 378 18.26 -29.99 -11.64
N LEU A 379 18.05 -28.83 -12.28
CA LEU A 379 17.95 -28.74 -13.74
C LEU A 379 19.27 -29.14 -14.45
N CYS A 380 20.43 -28.83 -13.87
CA CYS A 380 21.71 -29.32 -14.35
C CYS A 380 21.80 -30.84 -14.32
N ALA A 381 21.30 -31.50 -13.28
CA ALA A 381 21.30 -32.95 -13.17
C ALA A 381 20.39 -33.62 -14.22
N GLN A 382 19.28 -33.00 -14.56
CA GLN A 382 18.31 -33.52 -15.52
C GLN A 382 18.72 -33.24 -16.98
N HIS A 383 19.20 -32.02 -17.29
CA HIS A 383 19.37 -31.52 -18.64
C HIS A 383 20.82 -31.14 -19.01
N GLY A 384 21.76 -31.44 -18.10
CA GLY A 384 23.18 -31.14 -18.28
C GLY A 384 23.58 -29.75 -17.77
N PRO A 385 24.89 -29.47 -17.75
CA PRO A 385 25.41 -28.23 -17.15
C PRO A 385 24.89 -26.97 -17.86
N GLY A 386 24.65 -25.94 -17.05
CA GLY A 386 24.19 -24.63 -17.54
C GLY A 386 23.70 -23.73 -16.41
N GLU A 387 23.52 -22.48 -16.71
CA GLU A 387 22.88 -21.49 -15.85
C GLU A 387 21.38 -21.45 -16.19
N TRP A 388 20.62 -22.33 -15.56
CA TRP A 388 19.19 -22.52 -15.83
C TRP A 388 18.31 -21.49 -15.16
N VAL A 389 18.72 -21.02 -13.94
CA VAL A 389 18.01 -20.00 -13.17
C VAL A 389 18.74 -18.68 -13.34
N VAL A 390 18.03 -17.66 -13.79
CA VAL A 390 18.55 -16.31 -13.99
C VAL A 390 18.40 -15.46 -12.75
N ASP A 391 17.24 -15.50 -12.11
CA ASP A 391 16.94 -14.65 -10.96
C ASP A 391 15.77 -15.20 -10.14
N TYR A 392 15.63 -14.65 -8.92
CA TYR A 392 14.45 -14.79 -8.07
C TYR A 392 14.14 -13.44 -7.42
N GLU A 393 12.93 -12.97 -7.57
CA GLU A 393 12.46 -11.72 -6.96
C GLU A 393 11.00 -11.84 -6.58
N ASP A 394 10.69 -11.46 -5.33
CA ASP A 394 9.31 -11.33 -4.85
C ASP A 394 8.38 -12.49 -5.30
N ASN A 395 8.71 -13.73 -4.89
CA ASN A 395 7.96 -14.96 -5.21
C ASN A 395 8.07 -15.44 -6.69
N ASN A 396 8.83 -14.78 -7.54
CA ASN A 396 8.99 -15.13 -8.96
C ASN A 396 10.39 -15.70 -9.22
N LEU A 397 10.47 -16.91 -9.76
CA LEU A 397 11.70 -17.54 -10.25
C LEU A 397 11.76 -17.41 -11.77
N TYR A 398 12.87 -16.91 -12.28
CA TYR A 398 13.10 -16.66 -13.72
C TYR A 398 14.09 -17.67 -14.27
N LEU A 399 13.73 -18.33 -15.38
CA LEU A 399 14.55 -19.32 -16.06
C LEU A 399 15.28 -18.73 -17.28
N ASN A 400 16.38 -19.36 -17.67
CA ASN A 400 17.16 -18.97 -18.84
C ASN A 400 16.53 -19.50 -20.13
N HIS A 401 15.66 -18.75 -20.74
CA HIS A 401 14.97 -19.12 -21.97
C HIS A 401 15.95 -19.38 -23.12
N THR A 402 17.01 -18.59 -23.24
CA THR A 402 18.04 -18.76 -24.29
C THR A 402 18.74 -20.13 -24.16
N LEU A 403 19.09 -20.53 -22.93
CA LEU A 403 19.69 -21.84 -22.71
C LEU A 403 18.73 -22.98 -23.04
N ILE A 404 17.46 -22.87 -22.63
CA ILE A 404 16.40 -23.86 -22.88
C ILE A 404 16.23 -24.07 -24.40
N TYR A 405 16.06 -22.98 -25.14
CA TYR A 405 15.92 -23.04 -26.63
C TYR A 405 17.17 -23.58 -27.32
N ASN A 406 18.36 -23.16 -26.90
CA ASN A 406 19.61 -23.64 -27.49
C ASN A 406 19.84 -25.14 -27.26
N LYS A 407 19.28 -25.69 -26.20
CA LYS A 407 19.30 -27.15 -25.94
C LYS A 407 18.17 -27.91 -26.65
N GLY A 408 17.30 -27.22 -27.38
CA GLY A 408 16.15 -27.82 -28.09
C GLY A 408 15.07 -28.37 -27.14
N LEU A 409 14.98 -27.82 -25.93
CA LEU A 409 14.03 -28.25 -24.92
C LEU A 409 12.73 -27.42 -24.98
N ASP A 410 11.64 -28.04 -24.52
CA ASP A 410 10.36 -27.38 -24.41
C ASP A 410 10.31 -26.55 -23.13
N LEU A 411 10.08 -25.23 -23.28
CA LEU A 411 10.00 -24.28 -22.14
C LEU A 411 8.91 -24.68 -21.15
N ALA A 412 7.74 -25.12 -21.64
CA ALA A 412 6.63 -25.49 -20.76
C ALA A 412 6.97 -26.72 -19.91
N ALA A 413 7.67 -27.69 -20.48
CA ALA A 413 8.15 -28.87 -19.74
C ALA A 413 9.12 -28.47 -18.62
N ILE A 414 10.11 -27.61 -18.93
CA ILE A 414 11.10 -27.15 -17.93
C ILE A 414 10.44 -26.31 -16.84
N GLN A 415 9.48 -25.42 -17.16
CA GLN A 415 8.72 -24.65 -16.19
C GLN A 415 7.93 -25.54 -15.22
N ASN A 416 7.25 -26.58 -15.74
CA ASN A 416 6.47 -27.52 -14.92
C ASN A 416 7.37 -28.38 -14.04
N GLU A 417 8.51 -28.81 -14.56
CA GLU A 417 9.50 -29.58 -13.82
C GLU A 417 10.10 -28.77 -12.69
N ALA A 418 10.51 -27.53 -12.95
CA ALA A 418 11.02 -26.60 -11.95
C ALA A 418 9.96 -26.28 -10.86
N ALA A 419 8.69 -26.08 -11.24
CA ALA A 419 7.60 -25.84 -10.30
C ALA A 419 7.34 -27.06 -9.40
N THR A 420 7.34 -28.25 -9.96
CA THR A 420 7.18 -29.50 -9.22
C THR A 420 8.32 -29.70 -8.22
N PHE A 421 9.54 -29.42 -8.64
CA PHE A 421 10.72 -29.52 -7.76
C PHE A 421 10.69 -28.45 -6.67
N ALA A 422 10.29 -27.20 -7.00
CA ALA A 422 10.21 -26.09 -6.05
C ALA A 422 9.33 -26.42 -4.84
N MET A 423 8.25 -27.19 -5.02
CA MET A 423 7.38 -27.62 -3.90
C MET A 423 8.07 -28.54 -2.89
N GLN A 424 9.22 -29.12 -3.22
CA GLN A 424 10.01 -29.96 -2.31
C GLN A 424 10.96 -29.12 -1.45
N PHE A 425 11.11 -27.84 -1.75
CA PHE A 425 12.01 -26.98 -1.01
C PHE A 425 11.37 -26.53 0.32
N ARG A 426 12.16 -26.59 1.40
CA ARG A 426 11.70 -26.19 2.74
C ARG A 426 11.23 -24.75 2.74
N GLY A 427 10.03 -24.49 3.24
CA GLY A 427 9.40 -23.17 3.30
C GLY A 427 8.49 -22.84 2.11
N VAL A 428 8.50 -23.63 1.04
CA VAL A 428 7.55 -23.49 -0.07
C VAL A 428 6.26 -24.25 0.23
N SER A 429 5.12 -23.57 0.10
CA SER A 429 3.79 -24.14 0.27
C SER A 429 3.17 -24.54 -1.07
N HIS A 430 3.28 -23.67 -2.07
CA HIS A 430 2.75 -23.89 -3.41
C HIS A 430 3.71 -23.33 -4.45
N ALA A 431 3.74 -23.97 -5.62
CA ALA A 431 4.45 -23.47 -6.78
C ALA A 431 3.63 -23.76 -8.04
N LEU A 432 3.46 -22.78 -8.91
CA LEU A 432 2.81 -22.93 -10.21
C LEU A 432 3.72 -22.41 -11.30
N SER A 433 3.76 -23.15 -12.40
CA SER A 433 4.46 -22.72 -13.60
C SER A 433 3.68 -21.63 -14.35
N SER A 434 4.38 -20.75 -15.03
CA SER A 434 3.79 -19.77 -15.96
C SER A 434 2.87 -20.44 -16.99
N THR A 435 3.27 -21.62 -17.50
CA THR A 435 2.46 -22.42 -18.43
C THR A 435 1.16 -22.88 -17.78
N ALA A 436 1.18 -23.41 -16.56
CA ALA A 436 -0.03 -23.82 -15.84
C ALA A 436 -0.99 -22.64 -15.61
N MET A 437 -0.47 -21.48 -15.23
CA MET A 437 -1.29 -20.28 -15.00
C MET A 437 -1.94 -19.72 -16.28
N ARG A 438 -1.32 -19.92 -17.44
CA ARG A 438 -1.87 -19.50 -18.75
C ARG A 438 -2.86 -20.48 -19.32
N SER A 439 -2.68 -21.79 -19.08
CA SER A 439 -3.46 -22.86 -19.72
C SER A 439 -4.59 -23.40 -18.86
N SER A 440 -4.66 -23.01 -17.58
CA SER A 440 -5.68 -23.46 -16.63
C SER A 440 -6.52 -22.28 -16.13
N TYR A 441 -7.73 -22.54 -15.69
CA TYR A 441 -8.58 -21.59 -15.01
C TYR A 441 -8.76 -22.04 -13.54
N PHE A 442 -8.39 -21.17 -12.62
CA PHE A 442 -8.55 -21.38 -11.20
C PHE A 442 -9.68 -20.48 -10.69
N GLY A 443 -10.85 -21.05 -10.41
CA GLY A 443 -12.05 -20.30 -10.00
C GLY A 443 -12.17 -20.08 -8.50
N SER A 444 -11.18 -20.50 -7.69
CA SER A 444 -11.17 -20.28 -6.23
C SER A 444 -9.85 -20.71 -5.58
N GLY A 445 -9.64 -20.23 -4.36
CA GLY A 445 -8.54 -20.65 -3.49
C GLY A 445 -7.16 -20.13 -3.91
N TYR A 446 -6.12 -20.87 -3.58
CA TYR A 446 -4.74 -20.43 -3.80
C TYR A 446 -4.36 -20.29 -5.28
N GLY A 447 -4.92 -21.16 -6.13
CA GLY A 447 -4.69 -21.08 -7.57
C GLY A 447 -5.21 -19.78 -8.18
N GLU A 448 -6.40 -19.34 -7.81
CA GLU A 448 -6.98 -18.06 -8.22
C GLU A 448 -6.12 -16.88 -7.77
N LYS A 449 -5.73 -16.85 -6.48
CA LYS A 449 -4.86 -15.79 -5.95
C LYS A 449 -3.52 -15.71 -6.67
N MET A 450 -2.93 -16.86 -7.01
CA MET A 450 -1.70 -16.91 -7.79
C MET A 450 -1.93 -16.42 -9.22
N GLN A 451 -3.06 -16.75 -9.84
CA GLN A 451 -3.44 -16.31 -11.18
C GLN A 451 -3.74 -14.80 -11.23
N ASN A 452 -4.40 -14.24 -10.21
CA ASN A 452 -4.63 -12.80 -10.07
C ASN A 452 -3.32 -12.00 -9.92
N SER A 453 -2.25 -12.64 -9.41
CA SER A 453 -0.90 -12.04 -9.33
C SER A 453 -0.11 -12.14 -10.63
N PHE A 454 -0.56 -12.95 -11.60
CA PHE A 454 0.24 -13.35 -12.72
C PHE A 454 0.05 -12.45 -13.95
N TYR A 455 1.08 -11.68 -14.31
CA TYR A 455 1.14 -10.92 -15.57
C TYR A 455 2.11 -11.60 -16.55
N PRO A 456 1.65 -12.10 -17.73
CA PRO A 456 2.41 -13.04 -18.57
C PRO A 456 3.79 -12.58 -19.05
N ARG A 457 4.06 -11.28 -19.07
CA ARG A 457 5.33 -10.71 -19.57
C ARG A 457 6.28 -10.25 -18.48
N ARG A 458 5.87 -10.37 -17.21
CA ARG A 458 6.63 -9.82 -16.07
C ARG A 458 6.80 -10.83 -14.95
N SER A 459 5.79 -11.66 -14.71
CA SER A 459 5.90 -12.73 -13.72
C SER A 459 6.92 -13.76 -14.13
N GLY A 460 7.52 -14.43 -13.14
CA GLY A 460 8.51 -15.47 -13.35
C GLY A 460 7.96 -16.73 -14.05
N ASP A 461 8.86 -17.59 -14.47
CA ASP A 461 8.54 -18.90 -15.04
C ASP A 461 7.90 -19.84 -14.01
N VAL A 462 8.28 -19.68 -12.76
CA VAL A 462 7.66 -20.35 -11.61
C VAL A 462 7.32 -19.30 -10.56
N VAL A 463 6.07 -19.25 -10.14
CA VAL A 463 5.62 -18.42 -9.02
C VAL A 463 5.46 -19.32 -7.80
N VAL A 464 6.04 -18.92 -6.68
CA VAL A 464 6.02 -19.68 -5.43
C VAL A 464 5.28 -18.93 -4.34
N ASN A 465 4.54 -19.66 -3.50
CA ASN A 465 4.01 -19.16 -2.25
C ASN A 465 4.74 -19.84 -1.09
N LEU A 466 5.19 -19.05 -0.14
CA LEU A 466 5.85 -19.56 1.05
C LEU A 466 4.83 -20.10 2.06
N MET A 467 5.26 -20.90 3.01
CA MET A 467 4.41 -21.38 4.10
C MET A 467 3.96 -20.22 5.01
N PRO A 468 2.82 -20.37 5.72
CA PRO A 468 2.35 -19.34 6.64
C PRO A 468 3.42 -18.92 7.65
N GLY A 469 3.70 -17.62 7.72
CA GLY A 469 4.71 -17.03 8.61
C GLY A 469 6.16 -17.25 8.18
N CYS A 470 6.42 -17.95 7.09
CA CYS A 470 7.74 -18.03 6.47
C CYS A 470 7.99 -16.75 5.67
N ILE A 471 9.11 -16.10 5.90
CA ILE A 471 9.53 -14.90 5.15
C ILE A 471 10.90 -15.13 4.53
N GLU A 472 11.20 -14.42 3.46
CA GLU A 472 12.56 -14.43 2.90
C GLU A 472 13.59 -14.00 3.93
N GLU A 473 14.71 -14.73 3.95
CA GLU A 473 15.83 -14.42 4.81
C GLU A 473 16.47 -13.10 4.38
N ARG A 474 16.29 -12.08 5.20
CA ARG A 474 16.97 -10.79 5.06
C ARG A 474 17.56 -10.41 6.41
N PRO A 475 18.80 -9.95 6.47
CA PRO A 475 19.38 -9.47 7.73
C PRO A 475 18.44 -8.39 8.31
N ASP A 476 18.16 -8.52 9.61
CA ASP A 476 17.48 -7.49 10.41
C ASP A 476 16.00 -7.18 10.04
N VAL A 477 15.38 -7.93 9.13
CA VAL A 477 13.94 -7.87 8.87
C VAL A 477 13.22 -8.88 9.78
N ARG A 478 12.26 -8.38 10.56
CA ARG A 478 11.50 -9.19 11.55
C ARG A 478 10.14 -9.63 11.05
N SER A 479 9.55 -8.88 10.15
CA SER A 479 8.31 -9.21 9.47
C SER A 479 8.35 -8.70 8.04
N LYS A 480 7.60 -9.29 7.15
CA LYS A 480 7.50 -8.89 5.76
C LYS A 480 6.12 -9.25 5.23
N SER A 481 5.55 -8.42 4.38
CA SER A 481 4.40 -8.74 3.54
C SER A 481 4.86 -9.48 2.27
N GLY A 482 3.93 -9.95 1.47
CA GLY A 482 4.21 -10.60 0.19
C GLY A 482 3.66 -12.01 0.09
N SER A 483 2.65 -12.33 0.91
CA SER A 483 1.97 -13.62 0.89
C SER A 483 0.47 -13.46 0.61
N MET A 484 -0.20 -14.57 0.30
CA MET A 484 -1.65 -14.61 0.10
C MET A 484 -2.44 -14.91 1.38
N TYR A 485 -1.79 -14.91 2.54
CA TYR A 485 -2.43 -15.22 3.82
C TYR A 485 -3.11 -14.00 4.43
N GLY A 486 -4.16 -14.25 5.25
CA GLY A 486 -5.00 -13.20 5.80
C GLY A 486 -4.24 -12.12 6.59
N TYR A 487 -3.11 -12.44 7.24
CA TYR A 487 -2.30 -11.45 7.94
C TYR A 487 -1.65 -10.41 7.01
N ASP A 488 -1.46 -10.73 5.71
CA ASP A 488 -0.97 -9.81 4.68
C ASP A 488 -2.11 -9.22 3.86
N THR A 489 -3.12 -10.04 3.53
CA THR A 489 -4.16 -9.66 2.57
C THR A 489 -5.33 -8.92 3.21
N THR A 490 -5.62 -9.13 4.51
CA THR A 490 -6.79 -8.54 5.16
C THR A 490 -6.43 -7.19 5.79
N VAL A 491 -7.12 -6.16 5.34
CA VAL A 491 -6.87 -4.77 5.74
C VAL A 491 -8.18 -4.07 6.13
N PRO A 492 -8.15 -3.03 6.98
CA PRO A 492 -9.33 -2.24 7.26
C PRO A 492 -9.62 -1.28 6.11
N LEU A 493 -10.91 -1.00 5.86
CA LEU A 493 -11.35 0.04 4.94
C LEU A 493 -12.42 0.90 5.64
N VAL A 494 -12.22 2.20 5.66
CA VAL A 494 -13.18 3.18 6.18
C VAL A 494 -13.44 4.24 5.12
N LEU A 495 -14.72 4.52 4.86
CA LEU A 495 -15.15 5.69 4.09
C LEU A 495 -15.91 6.62 5.03
N TYR A 496 -15.51 7.90 5.12
CA TYR A 496 -16.04 8.87 6.07
C TYR A 496 -16.30 10.23 5.41
N GLY A 497 -17.35 10.93 5.84
CA GLY A 497 -17.71 12.25 5.31
C GLY A 497 -18.62 12.18 4.08
N GLY A 498 -18.83 13.28 3.37
CA GLY A 498 -19.59 13.31 2.11
C GLY A 498 -21.00 12.72 2.18
N GLY A 499 -21.66 12.76 3.34
CA GLY A 499 -22.98 12.12 3.51
C GLY A 499 -22.92 10.59 3.68
N ILE A 500 -21.75 10.00 3.84
CA ILE A 500 -21.55 8.57 4.08
C ILE A 500 -22.09 8.19 5.47
N PRO A 501 -23.02 7.21 5.57
CA PRO A 501 -23.60 6.86 6.85
C PRO A 501 -22.61 6.11 7.74
N ALA A 502 -22.69 6.36 9.05
CA ALA A 502 -21.97 5.61 10.06
C ALA A 502 -22.54 4.18 10.15
N ARG A 503 -21.74 3.17 9.79
CA ARG A 503 -22.09 1.75 9.91
C ARG A 503 -20.85 0.86 9.93
N ARG A 504 -21.00 -0.34 10.50
CA ARG A 504 -20.01 -1.41 10.41
C ARG A 504 -20.56 -2.50 9.49
N VAL A 505 -19.80 -2.87 8.46
CA VAL A 505 -20.16 -3.88 7.47
C VAL A 505 -19.30 -5.11 7.69
N GLY A 506 -19.92 -6.22 8.13
CA GLY A 506 -19.20 -7.46 8.46
C GLY A 506 -18.98 -8.41 7.29
N ARG A 507 -19.44 -8.06 6.07
CA ARG A 507 -19.11 -8.87 4.89
C ARG A 507 -17.70 -8.57 4.40
N SER A 508 -17.05 -9.57 3.87
CA SER A 508 -15.76 -9.40 3.19
C SER A 508 -15.93 -8.63 1.88
N VAL A 509 -15.02 -7.70 1.60
CA VAL A 509 -15.00 -6.90 0.37
C VAL A 509 -13.62 -6.91 -0.27
N ASP A 510 -13.58 -6.97 -1.59
CA ASP A 510 -12.34 -6.90 -2.35
C ASP A 510 -11.88 -5.45 -2.52
N MET A 511 -10.57 -5.22 -2.38
CA MET A 511 -9.98 -3.88 -2.49
C MET A 511 -10.02 -3.30 -3.91
N THR A 512 -10.22 -4.13 -4.94
CA THR A 512 -10.52 -3.68 -6.30
C THR A 512 -11.80 -2.84 -6.37
N SER A 513 -12.71 -2.99 -5.40
CA SER A 513 -13.97 -2.24 -5.31
C SER A 513 -13.81 -0.77 -4.86
N VAL A 514 -12.64 -0.38 -4.36
CA VAL A 514 -12.45 0.99 -3.83
C VAL A 514 -12.47 2.03 -4.95
N ALA A 515 -11.67 1.85 -6.00
CA ALA A 515 -11.62 2.82 -7.11
C ALA A 515 -12.98 3.00 -7.83
N PRO A 516 -13.73 1.94 -8.22
CA PRO A 516 -15.05 2.12 -8.81
C PRO A 516 -16.08 2.71 -7.83
N THR A 517 -15.98 2.45 -6.53
CA THR A 517 -16.85 3.08 -5.53
C THR A 517 -16.58 4.59 -5.43
N LEU A 518 -15.31 5.00 -5.42
CA LEU A 518 -14.95 6.43 -5.40
C LEU A 518 -15.33 7.12 -6.71
N ALA A 519 -15.17 6.46 -7.85
CA ALA A 519 -15.62 6.96 -9.14
C ALA A 519 -17.14 7.21 -9.15
N TYR A 520 -17.91 6.25 -8.59
CA TYR A 520 -19.35 6.38 -8.44
C TYR A 520 -19.75 7.57 -7.53
N LEU A 521 -19.06 7.75 -6.40
CA LEU A 521 -19.31 8.89 -5.50
C LEU A 521 -18.94 10.24 -6.13
N LEU A 522 -17.92 10.26 -7.00
CA LEU A 522 -17.48 11.43 -7.75
C LEU A 522 -18.32 11.72 -9.00
N ASP A 523 -19.27 10.86 -9.34
CA ASP A 523 -20.07 10.91 -10.57
C ASP A 523 -19.21 10.94 -11.86
N ILE A 524 -18.16 10.10 -11.89
CA ILE A 524 -17.25 9.95 -13.02
C ILE A 524 -17.20 8.48 -13.48
N PRO A 525 -16.77 8.18 -14.71
CA PRO A 525 -16.50 6.81 -15.13
C PRO A 525 -15.42 6.16 -14.25
N GLU A 526 -15.62 4.90 -13.93
CA GLU A 526 -14.59 4.10 -13.26
C GLU A 526 -13.33 3.96 -14.13
N PRO A 527 -12.16 3.68 -13.53
CA PRO A 527 -10.96 3.40 -14.30
C PRO A 527 -11.20 2.27 -15.33
N ALA A 528 -10.78 2.48 -16.57
CA ALA A 528 -11.15 1.59 -17.69
C ALA A 528 -10.71 0.13 -17.55
N ALA A 529 -9.76 -0.15 -16.66
CA ALA A 529 -9.27 -1.49 -16.38
C ALA A 529 -9.81 -2.06 -15.05
N SER A 530 -10.73 -1.36 -14.37
CA SER A 530 -11.28 -1.80 -13.10
C SER A 530 -12.01 -3.14 -13.25
N GLU A 531 -11.72 -4.08 -12.35
CA GLU A 531 -12.40 -5.38 -12.23
C GLU A 531 -13.37 -5.40 -11.04
N GLY A 532 -13.19 -4.48 -10.10
CA GLY A 532 -14.03 -4.36 -8.92
C GLY A 532 -15.42 -3.81 -9.23
N THR A 533 -16.30 -3.93 -8.28
CA THR A 533 -17.67 -3.39 -8.38
C THR A 533 -17.91 -2.37 -7.29
N VAL A 534 -18.77 -1.39 -7.55
CA VAL A 534 -19.20 -0.43 -6.54
C VAL A 534 -19.73 -1.16 -5.31
N LEU A 535 -19.28 -0.79 -4.12
CA LEU A 535 -19.73 -1.37 -2.87
C LEU A 535 -21.25 -1.19 -2.71
N GLU A 536 -21.94 -2.26 -2.30
CA GLU A 536 -23.40 -2.31 -2.27
C GLU A 536 -24.03 -1.19 -1.43
N GLU A 537 -23.36 -0.80 -0.35
CA GLU A 537 -23.80 0.24 0.57
C GLU A 537 -23.92 1.62 -0.08
N PHE A 538 -23.28 1.85 -1.22
CA PHE A 538 -23.27 3.11 -1.96
C PHE A 538 -24.10 3.05 -3.25
N ARG A 539 -24.52 1.87 -3.70
CA ARG A 539 -25.44 1.75 -4.85
C ARG A 539 -26.81 2.31 -4.48
N LYS A 540 -27.32 3.22 -5.31
CA LYS A 540 -28.68 3.79 -5.18
C LYS A 540 -29.71 2.87 -5.81
#